data_0edb36230e9fbeab4c9085dda65a5f86
#
_entry.id   0edb36230e9fbeab4c9085dda65a5f86
#
_cell.length_a   1.000
_cell.length_b   1.000
_cell.length_c   1.000
_cell.angle_alpha   90.00
_cell.angle_beta   90.00
_cell.angle_gamma   90.00
#
_symmetry.space_group_name_H-M   'P 1'
#
loop_
_entity.id
_entity.type
_entity.pdbx_description
1 polymer ?
#
loop_
_entity_poly.entity_id
_entity_poly.type
_entity_poly.pdbx_seq_one_letter_code
_entity_poly.pdbx_strand_id
1 'polypeptide(L)'
;NDYMKKLYFFFLLIVCSIYIFAQEQIIPVPKPHQLKWHEAELGAVFHYDLHVFDGIRYGQGNNRISPIEDYNIFNPTKLNTDQWVEAAKAAGCKFAVLTATHETGFGLWQSDINPYCLKAVKWRDGKGDIVHDFVNSCRKYGLQPGIYIGIRWNSLLGIHNFKAEGEDEFARNRQIWYKKYCEKMVTELCTRYGDLYMIWFDGGADDPHGDGPDVEPIVNKYQPECLFYHNVDRADFRWGGSETGTVEYPCWSTFPYPYSHSNATEPARDHNLLLKHGDKDGKYWVPAMADSPLRGANGRHEWFWEPDDDDNIYPLTTLMTMYEKSVGRNATLILGLTPDPTGLIPPGDVERLKEFGNEINR
;
A
#
# COMPACT_ATOMS: atom_id res chain seq x y z
N ASN A 1 -42.10 29.14 50.03
CA ASN A 1 -41.38 29.67 48.84
C ASN A 1 -39.94 29.22 48.74
N ASP A 2 -39.29 28.84 49.80
CA ASP A 2 -37.89 28.37 49.81
C ASP A 2 -37.79 26.92 49.46
N TYR A 3 -38.81 26.13 49.76
CA TYR A 3 -38.88 24.71 49.41
C TYR A 3 -39.00 24.49 47.87
N MET A 4 -39.77 25.32 47.21
CA MET A 4 -39.93 25.29 45.75
C MET A 4 -38.62 25.69 45.01
N LYS A 5 -37.89 26.66 45.54
CA LYS A 5 -36.59 27.05 44.96
C LYS A 5 -35.54 25.94 45.10
N LYS A 6 -35.51 25.25 46.23
CA LYS A 6 -34.61 24.10 46.46
C LYS A 6 -34.98 22.91 45.55
N LEU A 7 -36.27 22.68 45.34
CA LEU A 7 -36.76 21.61 44.45
C LEU A 7 -36.41 21.91 42.97
N TYR A 8 -36.57 23.17 42.53
CA TYR A 8 -36.14 23.60 41.19
C TYR A 8 -34.62 23.49 40.96
N PHE A 9 -33.83 23.86 41.99
CA PHE A 9 -32.38 23.72 41.90
C PHE A 9 -31.90 22.27 41.85
N PHE A 10 -32.57 21.38 42.58
CA PHE A 10 -32.30 19.95 42.57
C PHE A 10 -32.70 19.31 41.23
N PHE A 11 -33.82 19.75 40.65
CA PHE A 11 -34.27 19.29 39.32
C PHE A 11 -33.35 19.79 38.21
N LEU A 12 -32.85 21.03 38.29
CA LEU A 12 -31.89 21.61 37.35
C LEU A 12 -30.54 20.87 37.42
N LEU A 13 -30.07 20.50 38.61
CA LEU A 13 -28.85 19.71 38.80
C LEU A 13 -29.00 18.30 38.24
N ILE A 14 -30.16 17.66 38.39
CA ILE A 14 -30.41 16.32 37.81
C ILE A 14 -30.48 16.39 36.28
N VAL A 15 -31.14 17.39 35.72
CA VAL A 15 -31.21 17.60 34.25
C VAL A 15 -29.84 17.94 33.69
N CYS A 16 -29.05 18.80 34.35
CA CYS A 16 -27.67 19.06 33.95
C CYS A 16 -26.78 17.82 34.06
N SER A 17 -26.97 16.98 35.09
CA SER A 17 -26.22 15.72 35.24
C SER A 17 -26.58 14.72 34.15
N ILE A 18 -27.84 14.63 33.72
CA ILE A 18 -28.27 13.77 32.63
C ILE A 18 -27.73 14.27 31.28
N TYR A 19 -27.65 15.58 31.06
CA TYR A 19 -27.02 16.16 29.86
C TYR A 19 -25.51 15.95 29.79
N ILE A 20 -24.82 15.86 30.93
CA ILE A 20 -23.37 15.61 30.99
C ILE A 20 -23.04 14.14 30.71
N PHE A 21 -23.94 13.19 30.97
CA PHE A 21 -23.75 11.77 30.70
C PHE A 21 -24.16 11.32 29.30
N ALA A 22 -24.84 12.16 28.52
CA ALA A 22 -25.27 11.86 27.18
C ALA A 22 -24.38 12.54 26.11
N GLN A 23 -23.07 12.61 26.31
CA GLN A 23 -22.16 12.63 25.18
C GLN A 23 -22.17 11.21 24.60
N GLU A 24 -23.05 10.95 23.63
CA GLU A 24 -22.94 9.76 22.81
C GLU A 24 -21.51 9.69 22.30
N GLN A 25 -20.79 8.71 22.82
CA GLN A 25 -19.46 8.41 22.28
C GLN A 25 -19.73 7.93 20.85
N ILE A 26 -19.54 8.81 19.87
CA ILE A 26 -19.69 8.45 18.45
C ILE A 26 -18.63 7.40 18.19
N ILE A 27 -19.07 6.14 18.12
CA ILE A 27 -18.21 5.03 17.75
C ILE A 27 -17.93 5.19 16.26
N PRO A 28 -16.66 5.34 15.84
CA PRO A 28 -16.34 5.46 14.43
C PRO A 28 -16.73 4.17 13.70
N VAL A 29 -17.37 4.34 12.55
CA VAL A 29 -17.77 3.25 11.67
C VAL A 29 -16.95 3.27 10.39
N PRO A 30 -16.68 2.12 9.76
CA PRO A 30 -15.97 2.08 8.49
C PRO A 30 -16.77 2.77 7.37
N LYS A 31 -16.08 3.45 6.48
CA LYS A 31 -16.63 3.82 5.18
C LYS A 31 -16.87 2.56 4.34
N PRO A 32 -17.74 2.57 3.31
CA PRO A 32 -18.03 1.38 2.50
C PRO A 32 -16.78 0.68 1.92
N HIS A 33 -15.80 1.45 1.43
CA HIS A 33 -14.54 0.89 0.92
C HIS A 33 -13.65 0.31 2.03
N GLN A 34 -13.69 0.87 3.24
CA GLN A 34 -12.97 0.33 4.40
C GLN A 34 -13.64 -0.97 4.93
N LEU A 35 -14.96 -1.09 4.82
CA LEU A 35 -15.66 -2.34 5.14
C LEU A 35 -15.24 -3.44 4.16
N LYS A 36 -15.23 -3.16 2.85
CA LYS A 36 -14.71 -4.09 1.82
C LYS A 36 -13.26 -4.51 2.08
N TRP A 37 -12.45 -3.62 2.66
CA TRP A 37 -11.09 -3.94 3.07
C TRP A 37 -11.04 -5.02 4.15
N HIS A 38 -11.85 -4.91 5.18
CA HIS A 38 -11.96 -5.93 6.22
C HIS A 38 -12.49 -7.26 5.70
N GLU A 39 -13.55 -7.21 4.88
CA GLU A 39 -14.17 -8.41 4.29
C GLU A 39 -13.26 -9.12 3.29
N ALA A 40 -12.28 -8.42 2.75
CA ALA A 40 -11.30 -9.00 1.84
C ALA A 40 -10.33 -9.98 2.54
N GLU A 41 -9.97 -9.71 3.80
CA GLU A 41 -9.05 -10.50 4.62
C GLU A 41 -7.64 -10.65 4.02
N LEU A 42 -7.54 -11.06 2.74
CA LEU A 42 -6.28 -11.39 2.06
C LEU A 42 -6.18 -10.72 0.69
N GLY A 43 -5.03 -10.11 0.43
CA GLY A 43 -4.62 -9.57 -0.85
C GLY A 43 -3.19 -9.94 -1.23
N ALA A 44 -2.80 -9.57 -2.44
CA ALA A 44 -1.44 -9.72 -2.91
C ALA A 44 -0.89 -8.40 -3.44
N VAL A 45 0.43 -8.20 -3.34
CA VAL A 45 1.13 -7.12 -4.04
C VAL A 45 2.24 -7.72 -4.92
N PHE A 46 2.21 -7.38 -6.20
CA PHE A 46 3.20 -7.83 -7.17
C PHE A 46 4.26 -6.77 -7.34
N HIS A 47 5.50 -7.12 -7.00
CA HIS A 47 6.66 -6.26 -7.19
C HIS A 47 7.37 -6.64 -8.48
N TYR A 48 7.39 -5.72 -9.43
CA TYR A 48 8.06 -5.90 -10.72
C TYR A 48 8.69 -4.59 -11.17
N ASP A 49 9.97 -4.61 -11.52
CA ASP A 49 10.73 -3.40 -11.87
C ASP A 49 11.99 -3.80 -12.65
N LEU A 50 12.74 -2.84 -13.13
CA LEU A 50 13.97 -3.03 -13.91
C LEU A 50 15.00 -3.91 -13.22
N HIS A 51 15.21 -3.78 -11.91
CA HIS A 51 16.24 -4.56 -11.22
C HIS A 51 15.93 -6.06 -11.10
N VAL A 52 14.74 -6.51 -11.47
CA VAL A 52 14.45 -7.94 -11.67
C VAL A 52 15.32 -8.52 -12.80
N PHE A 53 15.77 -7.67 -13.73
CA PHE A 53 16.50 -8.06 -14.95
C PHE A 53 18.01 -7.81 -14.88
N ASP A 54 18.53 -7.21 -13.81
CA ASP A 54 19.96 -6.87 -13.70
C ASP A 54 20.83 -8.04 -13.21
N GLY A 55 20.21 -9.13 -12.76
CA GLY A 55 20.88 -10.32 -12.24
C GLY A 55 21.54 -10.11 -10.87
N ILE A 56 21.21 -9.04 -10.19
CA ILE A 56 21.74 -8.67 -8.87
C ILE A 56 20.67 -8.89 -7.80
N ARG A 57 21.06 -9.31 -6.61
CA ARG A 57 20.16 -9.37 -5.47
C ARG A 57 19.70 -7.97 -5.10
N TYR A 58 18.40 -7.81 -4.86
CA TYR A 58 17.82 -6.54 -4.50
C TYR A 58 18.39 -6.00 -3.18
N GLY A 59 18.89 -4.78 -3.22
CA GLY A 59 19.37 -4.04 -2.05
C GLY A 59 18.73 -2.66 -1.99
N GLN A 60 17.74 -2.46 -1.13
CA GLN A 60 16.94 -1.25 -1.06
C GLN A 60 17.80 0.02 -0.98
N GLY A 61 18.81 0.05 -0.10
CA GLY A 61 19.70 1.21 0.05
C GLY A 61 20.46 1.54 -1.23
N ASN A 62 20.93 0.51 -1.96
CA ASN A 62 21.62 0.70 -3.23
C ASN A 62 20.65 1.11 -4.35
N ASN A 63 19.48 0.46 -4.42
CA ASN A 63 18.48 0.75 -5.44
C ASN A 63 17.99 2.21 -5.40
N ARG A 64 17.93 2.82 -4.22
CA ARG A 64 17.53 4.23 -4.02
C ARG A 64 18.50 5.26 -4.56
N ILE A 65 19.78 4.90 -4.72
CA ILE A 65 20.86 5.83 -5.12
C ILE A 65 21.58 5.44 -6.41
N SER A 66 21.34 4.24 -6.93
CA SER A 66 22.00 3.72 -8.13
C SER A 66 20.96 3.52 -9.25
N PRO A 67 20.85 4.49 -10.19
CA PRO A 67 19.89 4.37 -11.28
C PRO A 67 20.27 3.27 -12.26
N ILE A 68 19.28 2.58 -12.80
CA ILE A 68 19.43 1.64 -13.93
C ILE A 68 19.23 2.44 -15.22
N GLU A 69 20.34 2.84 -15.88
CA GLU A 69 20.29 3.68 -17.08
C GLU A 69 19.87 2.89 -18.34
N ASP A 70 20.29 1.64 -18.45
CA ASP A 70 19.89 0.78 -19.57
C ASP A 70 18.53 0.11 -19.30
N TYR A 71 17.45 0.82 -19.60
CA TYR A 71 16.10 0.31 -19.47
C TYR A 71 15.78 -0.82 -20.48
N ASN A 72 16.62 -1.07 -21.49
CA ASN A 72 16.43 -2.17 -22.44
C ASN A 72 16.82 -3.57 -21.88
N ILE A 73 17.33 -3.63 -20.64
CA ILE A 73 17.39 -4.90 -19.91
C ILE A 73 15.99 -5.46 -19.64
N PHE A 74 14.96 -4.61 -19.60
CA PHE A 74 13.56 -5.00 -19.42
C PHE A 74 13.08 -5.83 -20.62
N ASN A 75 13.01 -7.15 -20.45
CA ASN A 75 12.62 -8.06 -21.53
C ASN A 75 11.94 -9.35 -21.04
N PRO A 76 10.74 -9.27 -20.44
CA PRO A 76 10.00 -10.46 -20.02
C PRO A 76 9.52 -11.26 -21.23
N THR A 77 10.12 -12.42 -21.45
CA THR A 77 9.87 -13.24 -22.65
C THR A 77 8.56 -14.01 -22.63
N LYS A 78 7.96 -14.19 -21.43
CA LYS A 78 6.76 -15.00 -21.20
C LYS A 78 5.72 -14.28 -20.35
N LEU A 79 5.76 -12.94 -20.31
CA LEU A 79 4.87 -12.17 -19.44
C LEU A 79 3.42 -12.66 -19.54
N ASN A 80 2.86 -13.03 -18.40
CA ASN A 80 1.48 -13.50 -18.30
C ASN A 80 0.86 -13.05 -16.98
N THR A 81 0.21 -11.90 -16.99
CA THR A 81 -0.48 -11.35 -15.82
C THR A 81 -1.71 -12.17 -15.40
N ASP A 82 -2.28 -12.95 -16.30
CA ASP A 82 -3.33 -13.92 -15.97
C ASP A 82 -2.80 -14.95 -14.95
N GLN A 83 -1.62 -15.51 -15.22
CA GLN A 83 -0.98 -16.50 -14.33
C GLN A 83 -0.66 -15.88 -12.95
N TRP A 84 -0.25 -14.60 -12.90
CA TRP A 84 -0.02 -13.90 -11.64
C TRP A 84 -1.29 -13.84 -10.79
N VAL A 85 -2.38 -13.39 -11.43
CA VAL A 85 -3.67 -13.19 -10.74
C VAL A 85 -4.31 -14.53 -10.37
N GLU A 86 -4.18 -15.57 -11.21
CA GLU A 86 -4.62 -16.93 -10.90
C GLU A 86 -3.89 -17.49 -9.66
N ALA A 87 -2.57 -17.26 -9.54
CA ALA A 87 -1.80 -17.67 -8.38
C ALA A 87 -2.29 -16.96 -7.10
N ALA A 88 -2.50 -15.64 -7.13
CA ALA A 88 -3.07 -14.90 -6.01
C ALA A 88 -4.48 -15.37 -5.65
N LYS A 89 -5.32 -15.62 -6.65
CA LYS A 89 -6.68 -16.17 -6.45
C LYS A 89 -6.65 -17.54 -5.80
N ALA A 90 -5.71 -18.40 -6.19
CA ALA A 90 -5.55 -19.73 -5.61
C ALA A 90 -5.19 -19.67 -4.11
N ALA A 91 -4.50 -18.63 -3.65
CA ALA A 91 -4.25 -18.36 -2.24
C ALA A 91 -5.49 -17.86 -1.47
N GLY A 92 -6.56 -17.47 -2.16
CA GLY A 92 -7.76 -16.90 -1.57
C GLY A 92 -7.83 -15.37 -1.59
N CYS A 93 -6.87 -14.69 -2.24
CA CYS A 93 -6.86 -13.23 -2.36
C CYS A 93 -8.14 -12.69 -3.01
N LYS A 94 -8.63 -11.55 -2.51
CA LYS A 94 -9.81 -10.84 -3.03
C LYS A 94 -9.42 -9.61 -3.85
N PHE A 95 -8.23 -9.11 -3.64
CA PHE A 95 -7.65 -8.00 -4.41
C PHE A 95 -6.17 -8.26 -4.69
N ALA A 96 -5.65 -7.55 -5.66
CA ALA A 96 -4.25 -7.60 -6.01
C ALA A 96 -3.75 -6.21 -6.39
N VAL A 97 -2.52 -5.88 -6.04
CA VAL A 97 -1.88 -4.59 -6.26
C VAL A 97 -0.63 -4.80 -7.12
N LEU A 98 -0.39 -3.95 -8.09
CA LEU A 98 0.84 -3.94 -8.89
C LEU A 98 1.67 -2.70 -8.58
N THR A 99 2.98 -2.86 -8.40
CA THR A 99 3.91 -1.72 -8.40
C THR A 99 4.00 -1.13 -9.79
N ALA A 100 3.18 -0.12 -10.10
CA ALA A 100 3.23 0.57 -11.40
C ALA A 100 4.56 1.32 -11.59
N THR A 101 5.13 1.80 -10.51
CA THR A 101 6.50 2.31 -10.41
C THR A 101 7.01 2.10 -8.98
N HIS A 102 8.31 1.90 -8.82
CA HIS A 102 8.99 1.72 -7.54
C HIS A 102 10.17 2.70 -7.41
N GLU A 103 11.17 2.42 -6.60
CA GLU A 103 12.30 3.30 -6.29
C GLU A 103 13.20 3.63 -7.49
N THR A 104 13.21 2.80 -8.54
CA THR A 104 13.92 3.12 -9.80
C THR A 104 13.31 4.32 -10.53
N GLY A 105 12.00 4.56 -10.33
CA GLY A 105 11.23 5.52 -11.10
C GLY A 105 10.76 4.99 -12.46
N PHE A 106 11.06 3.72 -12.82
CA PHE A 106 10.62 3.13 -14.08
C PHE A 106 9.11 2.83 -14.05
N GLY A 107 8.41 3.28 -15.09
CA GLY A 107 6.95 3.13 -15.22
C GLY A 107 6.54 1.90 -16.03
N LEU A 108 5.72 1.02 -15.46
CA LEU A 108 5.18 -0.18 -16.11
C LEU A 108 3.95 0.08 -16.99
N TRP A 109 3.75 1.32 -17.43
CA TRP A 109 2.62 1.73 -18.29
C TRP A 109 3.07 2.66 -19.42
N GLN A 110 2.14 2.98 -20.32
CA GLN A 110 2.35 3.90 -21.43
C GLN A 110 2.23 5.37 -20.98
N SER A 111 3.19 5.86 -20.16
CA SER A 111 3.15 7.22 -19.63
C SER A 111 3.43 8.27 -20.72
N ASP A 112 2.68 9.38 -20.69
CA ASP A 112 2.99 10.58 -21.48
C ASP A 112 3.84 11.58 -20.66
N ILE A 113 3.97 11.34 -19.38
CA ILE A 113 4.65 12.23 -18.42
C ILE A 113 6.03 11.68 -18.04
N ASN A 114 6.13 10.36 -17.81
CA ASN A 114 7.37 9.69 -17.47
C ASN A 114 8.03 9.09 -18.72
N PRO A 115 9.11 9.67 -19.26
CA PRO A 115 9.81 9.10 -20.41
C PRO A 115 10.56 7.80 -20.06
N TYR A 116 10.83 7.56 -18.77
CA TYR A 116 11.47 6.36 -18.25
C TYR A 116 10.39 5.30 -17.96
N CYS A 117 9.84 4.73 -19.02
CA CYS A 117 8.72 3.79 -18.95
C CYS A 117 8.73 2.82 -20.14
N LEU A 118 7.73 1.96 -20.19
CA LEU A 118 7.58 0.93 -21.25
C LEU A 118 7.54 1.47 -22.68
N LYS A 119 7.28 2.76 -22.91
CA LYS A 119 7.42 3.38 -24.24
C LYS A 119 8.85 3.40 -24.75
N ALA A 120 9.83 3.46 -23.85
CA ALA A 120 11.24 3.59 -24.19
C ALA A 120 11.92 2.26 -24.47
N VAL A 121 11.35 1.12 -24.05
CA VAL A 121 11.98 -0.19 -24.17
C VAL A 121 11.70 -0.86 -25.52
N LYS A 122 12.60 -1.72 -25.97
CA LYS A 122 12.41 -2.52 -27.19
C LYS A 122 11.35 -3.60 -27.03
N TRP A 123 11.11 -4.05 -25.79
CA TRP A 123 10.11 -5.07 -25.52
C TRP A 123 8.73 -4.65 -26.05
N ARG A 124 8.08 -5.56 -26.80
CA ARG A 124 6.80 -5.32 -27.48
C ARG A 124 6.81 -4.04 -28.37
N ASP A 125 7.95 -3.69 -28.98
CA ASP A 125 8.14 -2.48 -29.78
C ASP A 125 7.74 -1.18 -29.06
N GLY A 126 7.98 -1.09 -27.74
CA GLY A 126 7.58 0.06 -26.92
C GLY A 126 6.08 0.21 -26.69
N LYS A 127 5.27 -0.83 -26.98
CA LYS A 127 3.79 -0.78 -26.89
C LYS A 127 3.25 -1.58 -25.71
N GLY A 128 4.12 -2.15 -24.85
CA GLY A 128 3.70 -2.88 -23.67
C GLY A 128 3.05 -1.97 -22.63
N ASP A 129 2.01 -2.46 -21.95
CA ASP A 129 1.38 -1.80 -20.80
C ASP A 129 1.00 -2.86 -19.78
N ILE A 130 1.88 -3.06 -18.79
CA ILE A 130 1.69 -4.12 -17.77
C ILE A 130 0.60 -3.73 -16.80
N VAL A 131 0.42 -2.45 -16.51
CA VAL A 131 -0.68 -1.98 -15.65
C VAL A 131 -2.02 -2.32 -16.30
N HIS A 132 -2.16 -2.08 -17.61
CA HIS A 132 -3.36 -2.44 -18.37
C HIS A 132 -3.60 -3.96 -18.36
N ASP A 133 -2.58 -4.75 -18.67
CA ASP A 133 -2.66 -6.22 -18.70
C ASP A 133 -3.07 -6.76 -17.32
N PHE A 134 -2.42 -6.27 -16.24
CA PHE A 134 -2.70 -6.68 -14.87
C PHE A 134 -4.11 -6.34 -14.40
N VAL A 135 -4.56 -5.10 -14.63
CA VAL A 135 -5.92 -4.67 -14.25
C VAL A 135 -6.98 -5.50 -14.96
N ASN A 136 -6.78 -5.82 -16.23
CA ASN A 136 -7.69 -6.67 -16.99
C ASN A 136 -7.67 -8.12 -16.48
N SER A 137 -6.51 -8.66 -16.12
CA SER A 137 -6.40 -9.97 -15.51
C SER A 137 -7.14 -10.02 -14.15
N CYS A 138 -6.98 -8.99 -13.30
CA CYS A 138 -7.73 -8.92 -12.05
C CYS A 138 -9.25 -8.99 -12.29
N ARG A 139 -9.78 -8.19 -13.20
CA ARG A 139 -11.21 -8.19 -13.54
C ARG A 139 -11.68 -9.52 -14.13
N LYS A 140 -10.89 -10.11 -15.01
CA LYS A 140 -11.16 -11.42 -15.62
C LYS A 140 -11.30 -12.53 -14.57
N TYR A 141 -10.45 -12.53 -13.55
CA TYR A 141 -10.42 -13.56 -12.52
C TYR A 141 -11.23 -13.19 -11.26
N GLY A 142 -11.86 -12.01 -11.24
CA GLY A 142 -12.72 -11.55 -10.16
C GLY A 142 -11.98 -11.02 -8.92
N LEU A 143 -10.72 -10.57 -9.08
CA LEU A 143 -9.99 -9.83 -8.06
C LEU A 143 -10.16 -8.33 -8.28
N GLN A 144 -10.14 -7.57 -7.19
CA GLN A 144 -10.16 -6.10 -7.25
C GLN A 144 -8.74 -5.58 -7.57
N PRO A 145 -8.55 -4.73 -8.61
CA PRO A 145 -7.24 -4.21 -8.97
C PRO A 145 -6.84 -3.00 -8.14
N GLY A 146 -5.63 -3.02 -7.59
CA GLY A 146 -4.99 -1.87 -6.96
C GLY A 146 -3.67 -1.49 -7.65
N ILE A 147 -3.23 -0.28 -7.44
CA ILE A 147 -1.96 0.24 -7.97
C ILE A 147 -1.11 0.81 -6.83
N TYR A 148 0.15 0.38 -6.77
CA TYR A 148 1.19 0.97 -5.93
C TYR A 148 1.98 1.97 -6.76
N ILE A 149 2.26 3.13 -6.20
CA ILE A 149 2.99 4.23 -6.85
C ILE A 149 4.14 4.65 -5.95
N GLY A 150 5.37 4.31 -6.34
CA GLY A 150 6.59 4.76 -5.67
C GLY A 150 6.93 6.18 -6.08
N ILE A 151 6.77 7.14 -5.17
CA ILE A 151 7.09 8.56 -5.39
C ILE A 151 8.03 9.15 -4.33
N ARG A 152 8.24 8.41 -3.25
CA ARG A 152 9.12 8.83 -2.16
C ARG A 152 10.59 8.83 -2.57
N TRP A 153 10.95 7.88 -3.43
CA TRP A 153 12.29 7.68 -3.96
C TRP A 153 12.23 7.60 -5.48
N ASN A 154 13.22 8.15 -6.16
CA ASN A 154 13.39 7.98 -7.59
C ASN A 154 14.89 8.09 -7.89
N SER A 155 15.56 6.94 -8.05
CA SER A 155 17.02 6.91 -8.22
C SER A 155 17.46 7.60 -9.51
N LEU A 156 16.68 7.46 -10.61
CA LEU A 156 17.01 8.12 -11.88
C LEU A 156 16.99 9.65 -11.77
N LEU A 157 16.03 10.19 -11.01
CA LEU A 157 15.86 11.63 -10.87
C LEU A 157 16.62 12.21 -9.66
N GLY A 158 17.34 11.39 -8.88
CA GLY A 158 18.01 11.82 -7.66
C GLY A 158 17.03 12.41 -6.64
N ILE A 159 15.92 11.72 -6.42
CA ILE A 159 14.93 12.07 -5.41
C ILE A 159 15.08 11.16 -4.21
N HIS A 160 15.27 11.74 -3.04
CA HIS A 160 15.49 11.03 -1.79
C HIS A 160 14.51 11.51 -0.73
N ASN A 161 13.60 10.62 -0.29
CA ASN A 161 12.58 10.95 0.69
C ASN A 161 11.82 12.23 0.31
N PHE A 162 11.25 12.24 -0.91
CA PHE A 162 10.52 13.32 -1.58
C PHE A 162 11.38 14.51 -2.02
N LYS A 163 12.62 14.62 -1.59
CA LYS A 163 13.50 15.78 -1.85
C LYS A 163 14.38 15.59 -3.06
N ALA A 164 14.40 16.59 -3.93
CA ALA A 164 15.42 16.73 -4.95
C ALA A 164 16.78 17.05 -4.30
N GLU A 165 17.82 16.34 -4.71
CA GLU A 165 19.18 16.53 -4.19
C GLU A 165 19.72 17.93 -4.51
N GLY A 166 20.35 18.58 -3.51
CA GLY A 166 20.93 19.92 -3.61
C GLY A 166 20.10 21.02 -2.94
N GLU A 167 20.69 22.22 -2.79
CA GLU A 167 20.09 23.39 -2.14
C GLU A 167 20.02 24.64 -3.02
N ASP A 168 20.59 24.57 -4.23
CA ASP A 168 20.66 25.69 -5.17
C ASP A 168 19.29 25.93 -5.86
N GLU A 169 19.26 26.92 -6.76
CA GLU A 169 18.07 27.24 -7.53
C GLU A 169 17.65 26.10 -8.44
N PHE A 170 18.59 25.35 -8.98
CA PHE A 170 18.30 24.21 -9.84
C PHE A 170 17.59 23.08 -9.05
N ALA A 171 18.07 22.79 -7.84
CA ALA A 171 17.42 21.79 -6.97
C ALA A 171 16.01 22.23 -6.58
N ARG A 172 15.80 23.51 -6.25
CA ARG A 172 14.45 24.04 -5.95
C ARG A 172 13.50 23.93 -7.14
N ASN A 173 13.98 24.24 -8.35
CA ASN A 173 13.16 24.09 -9.57
C ASN A 173 12.85 22.64 -9.89
N ARG A 174 13.79 21.71 -9.66
CA ARG A 174 13.55 20.26 -9.76
C ARG A 174 12.51 19.78 -8.75
N GLN A 175 12.55 20.29 -7.52
CA GLN A 175 11.55 19.94 -6.49
C GLN A 175 10.14 20.33 -6.93
N ILE A 176 9.94 21.55 -7.41
CA ILE A 176 8.65 22.03 -7.91
C ILE A 176 8.22 21.19 -9.12
N TRP A 177 9.13 20.92 -10.04
CA TRP A 177 8.85 20.07 -11.19
C TRP A 177 8.47 18.65 -10.79
N TYR A 178 9.19 18.04 -9.83
CA TYR A 178 8.95 16.68 -9.38
C TYR A 178 7.56 16.51 -8.74
N LYS A 179 7.13 17.45 -7.93
CA LYS A 179 5.77 17.44 -7.38
C LYS A 179 4.73 17.40 -8.51
N LYS A 180 4.86 18.27 -9.49
CA LYS A 180 3.94 18.31 -10.66
C LYS A 180 4.05 17.07 -11.55
N TYR A 181 5.22 16.51 -11.69
CA TYR A 181 5.44 15.25 -12.38
C TYR A 181 4.69 14.11 -11.68
N CYS A 182 4.78 13.99 -10.37
CA CYS A 182 4.04 12.98 -9.60
C CYS A 182 2.51 13.17 -9.72
N GLU A 183 2.01 14.40 -9.55
CA GLU A 183 0.59 14.72 -9.70
C GLU A 183 0.04 14.30 -11.08
N LYS A 184 0.80 14.54 -12.14
CA LYS A 184 0.42 14.15 -13.51
C LYS A 184 0.46 12.64 -13.71
N MET A 185 1.49 11.94 -13.19
CA MET A 185 1.55 10.47 -13.25
C MET A 185 0.38 9.84 -12.51
N VAL A 186 0.05 10.34 -11.32
CA VAL A 186 -1.12 9.86 -10.55
C VAL A 186 -2.41 10.12 -11.32
N THR A 187 -2.54 11.27 -12.00
CA THR A 187 -3.69 11.55 -12.86
C THR A 187 -3.80 10.53 -14.01
N GLU A 188 -2.71 10.18 -14.67
CA GLU A 188 -2.72 9.14 -15.71
C GLU A 188 -3.23 7.79 -15.17
N LEU A 189 -2.67 7.35 -14.04
CA LEU A 189 -3.03 6.06 -13.43
C LEU A 189 -4.47 6.04 -12.92
N CYS A 190 -4.98 7.16 -12.39
CA CYS A 190 -6.34 7.28 -11.92
C CYS A 190 -7.39 7.36 -13.05
N THR A 191 -7.00 7.72 -14.27
CA THR A 191 -7.96 8.00 -15.37
C THR A 191 -7.95 6.96 -16.49
N ARG A 192 -6.91 6.13 -16.61
CA ARG A 192 -6.73 5.26 -17.79
C ARG A 192 -7.19 3.82 -17.60
N TYR A 193 -7.33 3.36 -16.37
CA TYR A 193 -7.51 1.92 -16.08
C TYR A 193 -8.88 1.58 -15.47
N GLY A 194 -9.83 2.53 -15.48
CA GLY A 194 -11.16 2.35 -14.86
C GLY A 194 -11.08 2.33 -13.33
N ASP A 195 -12.10 1.77 -12.69
CA ASP A 195 -12.21 1.77 -11.23
C ASP A 195 -11.11 0.94 -10.57
N LEU A 196 -10.46 1.52 -9.59
CA LEU A 196 -9.40 0.91 -8.80
C LEU A 196 -9.88 0.68 -7.36
N TYR A 197 -9.46 -0.43 -6.77
CA TYR A 197 -9.75 -0.77 -5.40
C TYR A 197 -8.90 0.03 -4.41
N MET A 198 -7.62 0.23 -4.76
CA MET A 198 -6.62 0.84 -3.90
C MET A 198 -5.60 1.63 -4.72
N ILE A 199 -5.19 2.77 -4.17
CA ILE A 199 -3.95 3.44 -4.54
C ILE A 199 -3.05 3.47 -3.31
N TRP A 200 -1.87 2.88 -3.47
CA TRP A 200 -0.87 2.73 -2.42
C TRP A 200 0.35 3.58 -2.73
N PHE A 201 0.58 4.61 -1.91
CA PHE A 201 1.85 5.35 -1.88
C PHE A 201 2.69 4.78 -0.74
N ASP A 202 3.74 4.03 -1.08
CA ASP A 202 4.61 3.44 -0.07
C ASP A 202 5.43 4.51 0.68
N GLY A 203 5.38 4.43 2.01
CA GLY A 203 5.88 5.51 2.87
C GLY A 203 5.09 6.81 2.78
N GLY A 204 3.93 6.79 2.11
CA GLY A 204 3.01 7.92 1.94
C GLY A 204 3.31 8.81 0.73
N ALA A 205 2.49 9.84 0.58
CA ALA A 205 2.66 10.91 -0.40
C ALA A 205 3.18 12.22 0.22
N ASP A 206 3.45 12.18 1.54
CA ASP A 206 3.95 13.29 2.35
C ASP A 206 3.03 14.53 2.40
N ASP A 207 3.54 15.64 2.89
CA ASP A 207 2.82 16.90 3.05
C ASP A 207 2.83 17.70 1.73
N PRO A 208 1.66 17.99 1.14
CA PRO A 208 1.58 18.79 -0.08
C PRO A 208 2.02 20.25 0.12
N HIS A 209 2.02 20.76 1.36
CA HIS A 209 2.57 22.09 1.71
C HIS A 209 4.09 22.04 1.91
N GLY A 210 4.67 20.85 2.05
CA GLY A 210 6.10 20.58 2.12
C GLY A 210 6.67 20.04 0.80
N ASP A 211 7.38 18.93 0.91
CA ASP A 211 8.07 18.29 -0.22
C ASP A 211 7.20 17.32 -1.03
N GLY A 212 6.06 16.89 -0.48
CA GLY A 212 5.13 15.95 -1.12
C GLY A 212 4.27 16.56 -2.23
N PRO A 213 3.84 15.77 -3.23
CA PRO A 213 2.87 16.20 -4.24
C PRO A 213 1.44 16.21 -3.68
N ASP A 214 0.57 17.05 -4.25
CA ASP A 214 -0.85 17.15 -3.89
C ASP A 214 -1.67 16.11 -4.66
N VAL A 215 -1.63 14.85 -4.22
CA VAL A 215 -2.26 13.72 -4.92
C VAL A 215 -3.65 13.36 -4.41
N GLU A 216 -4.00 13.70 -3.17
CA GLU A 216 -5.30 13.33 -2.58
C GLU A 216 -6.49 13.92 -3.35
N PRO A 217 -6.52 15.22 -3.76
CA PRO A 217 -7.59 15.76 -4.57
C PRO A 217 -7.75 15.05 -5.94
N ILE A 218 -6.64 14.55 -6.50
CA ILE A 218 -6.65 13.79 -7.76
C ILE A 218 -7.36 12.46 -7.56
N VAL A 219 -6.95 11.70 -6.52
CA VAL A 219 -7.59 10.42 -6.20
C VAL A 219 -9.06 10.61 -5.86
N ASN A 220 -9.40 11.59 -5.00
CA ASN A 220 -10.78 11.90 -4.65
C ASN A 220 -11.66 12.22 -5.86
N LYS A 221 -11.10 12.91 -6.86
CA LYS A 221 -11.83 13.30 -8.07
C LYS A 221 -12.07 12.13 -9.03
N TYR A 222 -11.05 11.32 -9.27
CA TYR A 222 -11.08 10.31 -10.33
C TYR A 222 -11.34 8.89 -9.83
N GLN A 223 -11.10 8.64 -8.53
CA GLN A 223 -11.25 7.34 -7.88
C GLN A 223 -11.92 7.49 -6.49
N PRO A 224 -13.16 8.05 -6.40
CA PRO A 224 -13.78 8.41 -5.12
C PRO A 224 -14.06 7.23 -4.19
N GLU A 225 -14.22 6.03 -4.73
CA GLU A 225 -14.48 4.79 -3.98
C GLU A 225 -13.21 3.98 -3.68
N CYS A 226 -12.03 4.50 -4.08
CA CYS A 226 -10.75 3.84 -3.92
C CYS A 226 -10.22 4.00 -2.48
N LEU A 227 -9.60 2.97 -1.95
CA LEU A 227 -8.78 3.07 -0.74
C LEU A 227 -7.54 3.92 -1.02
N PHE A 228 -7.33 4.93 -0.20
CA PHE A 228 -6.18 5.82 -0.28
C PHE A 228 -5.19 5.52 0.85
N TYR A 229 -4.00 5.11 0.51
CA TYR A 229 -2.91 4.89 1.45
C TYR A 229 -1.65 5.58 0.95
N HIS A 230 -1.16 6.55 1.61
CA HIS A 230 -1.62 7.54 2.59
C HIS A 230 -0.89 8.87 2.37
N ASN A 231 -1.31 9.94 3.04
CA ASN A 231 -0.54 11.18 3.18
C ASN A 231 -0.56 11.64 4.66
N VAL A 232 -0.18 12.90 4.92
CA VAL A 232 -0.17 13.45 6.28
C VAL A 232 -1.58 13.74 6.84
N ASP A 233 -2.61 13.80 5.99
CA ASP A 233 -3.96 14.20 6.36
C ASP A 233 -4.96 13.05 6.35
N ARG A 234 -4.69 11.97 5.56
CA ARG A 234 -5.60 10.86 5.35
C ARG A 234 -4.90 9.52 5.21
N ALA A 235 -5.47 8.52 5.85
CA ALA A 235 -5.21 7.11 5.58
C ALA A 235 -6.50 6.31 5.74
N ASP A 236 -6.88 5.52 4.74
CA ASP A 236 -8.05 4.64 4.86
C ASP A 236 -7.73 3.34 5.59
N PHE A 237 -6.46 3.00 5.72
CA PHE A 237 -5.92 1.96 6.59
C PHE A 237 -4.50 2.35 7.05
N ARG A 238 -3.93 1.63 8.01
CA ARG A 238 -2.58 1.87 8.53
C ARG A 238 -1.70 0.65 8.36
N TRP A 239 -0.40 0.85 8.25
CA TRP A 239 0.58 -0.23 8.37
C TRP A 239 0.63 -0.77 9.79
N GLY A 240 0.73 -2.09 9.95
CA GLY A 240 0.77 -2.77 11.26
C GLY A 240 2.09 -2.68 12.01
N GLY A 241 3.06 -1.91 11.48
CA GLY A 241 4.33 -1.59 12.14
C GLY A 241 5.45 -2.60 11.93
N SER A 242 5.26 -3.63 11.09
CA SER A 242 6.31 -4.58 10.69
C SER A 242 5.93 -5.30 9.40
N GLU A 243 6.95 -5.77 8.65
CA GLU A 243 6.78 -6.57 7.43
C GLU A 243 6.80 -8.08 7.72
N THR A 244 6.28 -8.48 8.87
CA THR A 244 6.31 -9.89 9.32
C THR A 244 5.04 -10.67 8.98
N GLY A 245 4.08 -10.03 8.30
CA GLY A 245 2.75 -10.61 8.03
C GLY A 245 1.89 -10.75 9.28
N THR A 246 2.25 -10.08 10.38
CA THR A 246 1.54 -10.19 11.66
C THR A 246 1.25 -8.82 12.26
N VAL A 247 0.22 -8.72 13.10
CA VAL A 247 -0.03 -7.56 13.96
C VAL A 247 -0.03 -7.98 15.42
N GLU A 248 0.17 -7.03 16.29
CA GLU A 248 0.15 -7.25 17.75
C GLU A 248 -1.30 -7.48 18.25
N TYR A 249 -1.43 -8.01 19.45
CA TYR A 249 -2.73 -8.20 20.11
C TYR A 249 -2.79 -7.37 21.40
N PRO A 250 -3.90 -6.63 21.63
CA PRO A 250 -5.04 -6.41 20.73
C PRO A 250 -4.70 -5.49 19.54
N CYS A 251 -5.45 -5.62 18.43
CA CYS A 251 -5.34 -4.74 17.27
C CYS A 251 -6.70 -4.10 16.98
N TRP A 252 -6.85 -2.83 17.34
CA TRP A 252 -8.09 -2.06 17.15
C TRP A 252 -8.11 -1.45 15.76
N SER A 253 -9.25 -1.44 15.08
CA SER A 253 -9.44 -0.69 13.83
C SER A 253 -9.63 0.79 14.05
N THR A 254 -9.90 1.20 15.28
CA THR A 254 -10.00 2.61 15.65
C THR A 254 -8.63 3.22 15.88
N PHE A 255 -8.51 4.52 15.57
CA PHE A 255 -7.26 5.26 15.60
C PHE A 255 -7.51 6.72 16.07
N PRO A 256 -6.56 7.39 16.71
CA PRO A 256 -6.80 8.74 17.23
C PRO A 256 -6.90 9.81 16.13
N TYR A 257 -6.34 9.54 14.93
CA TYR A 257 -6.22 10.46 13.81
C TYR A 257 -6.82 9.89 12.52
N PRO A 258 -7.22 10.71 11.53
CA PRO A 258 -7.68 10.26 10.21
C PRO A 258 -6.53 9.83 9.28
N TYR A 259 -5.29 9.91 9.74
CA TYR A 259 -4.06 9.57 9.03
C TYR A 259 -3.22 8.58 9.85
N SER A 260 -2.27 7.92 9.21
CA SER A 260 -1.35 6.97 9.86
C SER A 260 0.11 7.44 9.85
N HIS A 261 0.38 8.62 9.33
CA HIS A 261 1.72 9.19 9.29
C HIS A 261 2.15 9.75 10.65
N SER A 262 3.46 9.66 10.96
CA SER A 262 4.02 10.28 12.17
C SER A 262 4.14 11.80 11.99
N ASN A 263 3.19 12.54 12.52
CA ASN A 263 3.29 13.99 12.59
C ASN A 263 4.03 14.42 13.84
N ALA A 264 5.06 15.24 13.67
CA ALA A 264 5.84 15.82 14.77
C ALA A 264 5.04 16.77 15.68
N THR A 265 3.80 17.11 15.30
CA THR A 265 2.91 18.03 16.02
C THR A 265 2.14 17.36 17.14
N GLU A 266 2.08 16.02 17.20
CA GLU A 266 1.37 15.29 18.24
C GLU A 266 2.35 14.81 19.33
N PRO A 267 2.39 15.49 20.48
CA PRO A 267 3.30 15.11 21.54
C PRO A 267 2.83 13.85 22.25
N ALA A 268 3.78 12.97 22.56
CA ALA A 268 3.72 12.00 23.65
C ALA A 268 3.02 10.66 23.44
N ARG A 269 2.49 10.29 22.27
CA ARG A 269 2.12 8.89 22.02
C ARG A 269 3.20 8.22 21.18
N ASP A 270 3.64 7.05 21.60
CA ASP A 270 4.53 6.21 20.80
C ASP A 270 3.80 5.81 19.51
N HIS A 271 4.18 6.44 18.40
CA HIS A 271 3.55 6.25 17.10
C HIS A 271 3.66 4.79 16.63
N ASN A 272 4.79 4.13 16.89
CA ASN A 272 4.97 2.72 16.53
C ASN A 272 4.01 1.83 17.32
N LEU A 273 3.76 2.14 18.57
CA LEU A 273 2.78 1.41 19.39
C LEU A 273 1.36 1.62 18.87
N LEU A 274 1.02 2.84 18.44
CA LEU A 274 -0.27 3.13 17.79
C LEU A 274 -0.44 2.40 16.46
N LEU A 275 0.58 2.32 15.63
CA LEU A 275 0.52 1.54 14.38
C LEU A 275 0.21 0.08 14.66
N LYS A 276 0.88 -0.53 15.65
CA LYS A 276 0.72 -1.94 16.01
C LYS A 276 -0.64 -2.27 16.61
N HIS A 277 -1.13 -1.43 17.52
CA HIS A 277 -2.31 -1.74 18.33
C HIS A 277 -3.56 -0.97 17.94
N GLY A 278 -3.45 0.15 17.22
CA GLY A 278 -4.56 1.12 17.13
C GLY A 278 -4.85 1.77 18.48
N ASP A 279 -6.05 2.32 18.63
CA ASP A 279 -6.52 2.94 19.88
C ASP A 279 -7.99 2.56 20.12
N LYS A 280 -8.27 1.84 21.22
CA LYS A 280 -9.64 1.42 21.55
C LYS A 280 -10.64 2.57 21.68
N ASP A 281 -10.14 3.77 22.03
CA ASP A 281 -10.92 4.99 22.21
C ASP A 281 -10.73 5.96 21.01
N GLY A 282 -10.14 5.49 19.92
CA GLY A 282 -9.86 6.24 18.71
C GLY A 282 -11.14 6.76 18.05
N LYS A 283 -11.07 7.96 17.47
CA LYS A 283 -12.20 8.67 16.86
C LYS A 283 -12.37 8.39 15.37
N TYR A 284 -11.42 7.73 14.74
CA TYR A 284 -11.40 7.45 13.32
C TYR A 284 -11.27 5.96 13.08
N TRP A 285 -11.80 5.47 11.95
CA TRP A 285 -11.66 4.09 11.52
C TRP A 285 -10.46 4.00 10.57
N VAL A 286 -9.35 3.44 11.04
CA VAL A 286 -8.11 3.25 10.29
C VAL A 286 -7.58 1.84 10.58
N PRO A 287 -8.15 0.80 9.94
CA PRO A 287 -7.83 -0.61 10.20
C PRO A 287 -6.39 -0.93 9.82
N ALA A 288 -5.85 -2.00 10.41
CA ALA A 288 -4.48 -2.41 10.16
C ALA A 288 -4.33 -3.21 8.87
N MET A 289 -3.19 -3.01 8.21
CA MET A 289 -2.60 -3.87 7.19
C MET A 289 -1.43 -4.62 7.80
N ALA A 290 -1.38 -5.92 7.60
CA ALA A 290 -0.18 -6.74 7.82
C ALA A 290 0.38 -7.12 6.47
N ASP A 291 1.66 -6.98 6.25
CA ASP A 291 2.31 -7.32 5.00
C ASP A 291 3.58 -8.16 5.22
N SER A 292 3.87 -9.02 4.28
CA SER A 292 5.09 -9.80 4.21
C SER A 292 5.31 -10.27 2.78
N PRO A 293 6.56 -10.36 2.30
CA PRO A 293 6.81 -11.12 1.09
C PRO A 293 6.47 -12.60 1.31
N LEU A 294 6.16 -13.32 0.24
CA LEU A 294 6.01 -14.78 0.27
C LEU A 294 7.34 -15.49 0.56
N ARG A 295 8.45 -14.81 0.31
CA ARG A 295 9.81 -15.29 0.45
C ARG A 295 10.53 -14.58 1.59
N GLY A 296 11.18 -15.33 2.48
CA GLY A 296 11.84 -14.78 3.66
C GLY A 296 12.28 -15.84 4.68
N ALA A 297 12.14 -17.12 4.33
CA ALA A 297 12.41 -18.25 5.23
C ALA A 297 13.87 -18.28 5.71
N ASN A 298 14.81 -17.80 4.91
CA ASN A 298 16.23 -17.69 5.25
C ASN A 298 16.58 -16.43 6.09
N GLY A 299 15.58 -15.62 6.45
CA GLY A 299 15.75 -14.38 7.21
C GLY A 299 15.95 -13.13 6.33
N ARG A 300 15.88 -13.26 5.00
CA ARG A 300 15.98 -12.19 4.05
C ARG A 300 14.60 -11.94 3.42
N HIS A 301 14.00 -10.78 3.66
CA HIS A 301 12.74 -10.37 3.04
C HIS A 301 12.94 -10.04 1.56
N GLU A 302 12.24 -10.74 0.67
CA GLU A 302 12.37 -10.59 -0.78
C GLU A 302 11.10 -10.01 -1.39
N TRP A 303 11.08 -8.69 -1.47
CA TRP A 303 10.01 -7.95 -2.15
C TRP A 303 10.11 -8.04 -3.68
N PHE A 304 11.27 -8.40 -4.22
CA PHE A 304 11.50 -8.64 -5.64
C PHE A 304 12.09 -10.03 -5.85
N TRP A 305 11.91 -10.57 -7.04
CA TRP A 305 12.54 -11.83 -7.41
C TRP A 305 14.07 -11.70 -7.38
N GLU A 306 14.73 -12.70 -6.84
CA GLU A 306 16.19 -12.81 -6.78
C GLU A 306 16.65 -14.12 -7.40
N PRO A 307 17.83 -14.16 -8.04
CA PRO A 307 18.38 -15.39 -8.58
C PRO A 307 18.80 -16.36 -7.45
N ASP A 308 18.72 -17.66 -7.74
CA ASP A 308 19.19 -18.75 -6.88
C ASP A 308 18.57 -18.77 -5.47
N ASP A 309 17.27 -18.46 -5.35
CA ASP A 309 16.59 -18.32 -4.07
C ASP A 309 15.23 -19.05 -3.99
N ASP A 310 15.11 -20.17 -4.67
CA ASP A 310 13.86 -20.96 -4.71
C ASP A 310 13.50 -21.59 -3.35
N ASP A 311 14.49 -21.77 -2.46
CA ASP A 311 14.28 -22.35 -1.12
C ASP A 311 13.80 -21.31 -0.09
N ASN A 312 13.74 -20.03 -0.45
CA ASN A 312 13.37 -18.96 0.49
C ASN A 312 11.85 -18.77 0.66
N ILE A 313 11.04 -19.59 0.03
CA ILE A 313 9.57 -19.57 0.18
C ILE A 313 9.21 -19.98 1.61
N TYR A 314 8.39 -19.19 2.30
CA TYR A 314 7.94 -19.54 3.64
C TYR A 314 7.20 -20.89 3.67
N PRO A 315 7.48 -21.74 4.68
CA PRO A 315 6.70 -22.96 4.93
C PRO A 315 5.21 -22.63 5.12
N LEU A 316 4.33 -23.56 4.73
CA LEU A 316 2.88 -23.40 4.90
C LEU A 316 2.50 -23.05 6.33
N THR A 317 3.13 -23.68 7.33
CA THR A 317 2.90 -23.40 8.76
C THR A 317 3.21 -21.96 9.15
N THR A 318 4.23 -21.34 8.52
CA THR A 318 4.57 -19.93 8.75
C THR A 318 3.51 -19.02 8.15
N LEU A 319 3.05 -19.29 6.92
CA LEU A 319 1.98 -18.53 6.26
C LEU A 319 0.66 -18.63 7.03
N MET A 320 0.32 -19.81 7.55
CA MET A 320 -0.86 -19.97 8.42
C MET A 320 -0.73 -19.19 9.71
N THR A 321 0.46 -19.15 10.32
CA THR A 321 0.74 -18.30 11.50
C THR A 321 0.58 -16.81 11.16
N MET A 322 1.01 -16.36 9.98
CA MET A 322 0.79 -14.98 9.50
C MET A 322 -0.71 -14.70 9.37
N TYR A 323 -1.47 -15.60 8.74
CA TYR A 323 -2.93 -15.45 8.59
C TYR A 323 -3.64 -15.37 9.95
N GLU A 324 -3.36 -16.28 10.86
CA GLU A 324 -3.92 -16.29 12.21
C GLU A 324 -3.56 -15.03 13.02
N LYS A 325 -2.33 -14.53 12.85
CA LYS A 325 -1.83 -13.36 13.59
C LYS A 325 -2.05 -12.03 12.88
N SER A 326 -2.69 -12.03 11.72
CA SER A 326 -3.15 -10.83 11.00
C SER A 326 -4.66 -10.81 10.91
N VAL A 327 -5.27 -11.65 10.08
CA VAL A 327 -6.73 -11.74 9.89
C VAL A 327 -7.42 -12.13 11.19
N GLY A 328 -6.91 -13.14 11.88
CA GLY A 328 -7.40 -13.53 13.21
C GLY A 328 -7.22 -12.47 14.31
N ARG A 329 -6.48 -11.40 14.03
CA ARG A 329 -6.26 -10.24 14.91
C ARG A 329 -6.82 -8.94 14.35
N ASN A 330 -7.82 -9.03 13.47
CA ASN A 330 -8.54 -7.86 12.95
C ASN A 330 -7.70 -6.98 11.99
N ALA A 331 -6.82 -7.59 11.20
CA ALA A 331 -6.05 -6.91 10.16
C ALA A 331 -6.25 -7.61 8.81
N THR A 332 -6.02 -6.89 7.71
CA THR A 332 -5.96 -7.48 6.37
C THR A 332 -4.52 -7.88 6.06
N LEU A 333 -4.31 -9.11 5.59
CA LEU A 333 -2.99 -9.61 5.19
C LEU A 333 -2.74 -9.32 3.71
N ILE A 334 -1.54 -8.82 3.38
CA ILE A 334 -1.05 -8.69 2.01
C ILE A 334 0.24 -9.48 1.85
N LEU A 335 0.26 -10.40 0.87
CA LEU A 335 1.45 -11.16 0.51
C LEU A 335 2.16 -10.55 -0.69
N GLY A 336 3.45 -10.29 -0.57
CA GLY A 336 4.33 -9.88 -1.66
C GLY A 336 4.65 -11.04 -2.58
N LEU A 337 4.36 -10.90 -3.87
CA LEU A 337 4.63 -11.89 -4.91
C LEU A 337 5.61 -11.31 -5.92
N THR A 338 6.55 -12.15 -6.34
CA THR A 338 7.73 -11.71 -7.09
C THR A 338 7.81 -12.40 -8.46
N PRO A 339 7.24 -11.82 -9.53
CA PRO A 339 7.42 -12.36 -10.87
C PRO A 339 8.91 -12.38 -11.27
N ASP A 340 9.33 -13.46 -11.92
CA ASP A 340 10.70 -13.66 -12.37
C ASP A 340 11.03 -12.86 -13.65
N PRO A 341 12.28 -12.84 -14.13
CA PRO A 341 12.64 -12.15 -15.36
C PRO A 341 11.94 -12.65 -16.62
N THR A 342 11.36 -13.86 -16.61
CA THR A 342 10.54 -14.33 -17.73
C THR A 342 9.15 -13.71 -17.75
N GLY A 343 8.71 -13.14 -16.63
CA GLY A 343 7.39 -12.54 -16.45
C GLY A 343 6.33 -13.51 -15.91
N LEU A 344 6.76 -14.53 -15.17
CA LEU A 344 5.88 -15.51 -14.51
C LEU A 344 6.14 -15.54 -13.01
N ILE A 345 5.13 -15.87 -12.23
CA ILE A 345 5.33 -16.29 -10.83
C ILE A 345 5.98 -17.66 -10.84
N PRO A 346 7.10 -17.85 -10.11
CA PRO A 346 7.82 -19.13 -10.06
C PRO A 346 6.92 -20.31 -9.67
N PRO A 347 7.15 -21.52 -10.21
CA PRO A 347 6.28 -22.67 -9.95
C PRO A 347 6.15 -23.04 -8.47
N GLY A 348 7.23 -22.91 -7.68
CA GLY A 348 7.22 -23.18 -6.24
C GLY A 348 6.32 -22.22 -5.47
N ASP A 349 6.31 -20.94 -5.87
CA ASP A 349 5.43 -19.92 -5.29
C ASP A 349 3.96 -20.23 -5.60
N VAL A 350 3.66 -20.61 -6.84
CA VAL A 350 2.29 -20.99 -7.28
C VAL A 350 1.78 -22.18 -6.46
N GLU A 351 2.61 -23.19 -6.26
CA GLU A 351 2.26 -24.38 -5.46
C GLU A 351 2.00 -23.99 -4.00
N ARG A 352 2.89 -23.20 -3.38
CA ARG A 352 2.73 -22.74 -1.99
C ARG A 352 1.49 -21.88 -1.81
N LEU A 353 1.17 -21.00 -2.74
CA LEU A 353 -0.05 -20.19 -2.71
C LEU A 353 -1.32 -21.05 -2.78
N LYS A 354 -1.30 -22.11 -3.60
CA LYS A 354 -2.41 -23.06 -3.69
C LYS A 354 -2.56 -23.88 -2.40
N GLU A 355 -1.46 -24.36 -1.81
CA GLU A 355 -1.48 -25.05 -0.51
C GLU A 355 -2.08 -24.15 0.57
N PHE A 356 -1.65 -22.87 0.60
CA PHE A 356 -2.12 -21.89 1.56
C PHE A 356 -3.62 -21.63 1.44
N GLY A 357 -4.11 -21.39 0.22
CA GLY A 357 -5.55 -21.21 -0.01
C GLY A 357 -6.39 -22.44 0.34
N ASN A 358 -5.87 -23.65 0.06
CA ASN A 358 -6.54 -24.90 0.46
C ASN A 358 -6.63 -25.03 1.99
N GLU A 359 -5.60 -24.63 2.73
CA GLU A 359 -5.59 -24.72 4.20
C GLU A 359 -6.51 -23.68 4.84
N ILE A 360 -6.59 -22.45 4.33
CA ILE A 360 -7.55 -21.44 4.79
C ILE A 360 -9.00 -21.90 4.64
N ASN A 361 -9.30 -22.68 3.59
CA ASN A 361 -10.67 -23.15 3.29
C ASN A 361 -11.05 -24.45 4.02
N ARG A 362 -10.20 -25.00 4.86
CA ARG A 362 -10.49 -26.19 5.68
C ARG A 362 -11.26 -25.84 6.94
#